data_3b5a3ac83aa456262968e5dda6921375
#
_entry.id   3b5a3ac83aa456262968e5dda6921375
#
_cell.length_a   1.000
_cell.length_b   1.000
_cell.length_c   1.000
_cell.angle_alpha   90.00
_cell.angle_beta   90.00
_cell.angle_gamma   90.00
#
_symmetry.space_group_name_H-M   'P 1'
#
loop_
_entity.id
_entity.type
_entity.pdbx_description
1 polymer ?
#
loop_
_entity_poly.entity_id
_entity_poly.type
_entity_poly.pdbx_seq_one_letter_code
_entity_poly.pdbx_strand_id
1 'polypeptide(L)'
;MTQAAAFANQFAAVYLNFDASNPQQRVDRLKPFLPQGAQEQFGWNGYGRMSAGAFQFTGINVRDANNAVVTVTYQAGSRRGLLSVPIYYDGSKFVVSERPGLLPDSGPAGLPAVADPDRDSATETELRPQLEGFFKAYAAGDQVDLQRYVANGVTVEGFDGALTLAQLKDVVVPVGEGSTREVTAVVVWAVSSGSGTATPRTDDPATQPAGLEQAYRLTVEKQGGKWFVEAVQGASRPVG
;
A
#
# COMPACT_ATOMS: atom_id res chain seq x y z
N MET A 1 9.53 -20.43 1.43
CA MET A 1 8.78 -19.38 2.16
C MET A 1 7.37 -19.16 1.61
N THR A 2 7.18 -19.02 0.30
CA THR A 2 5.87 -18.71 -0.30
C THR A 2 4.78 -19.75 -0.02
N GLN A 3 5.13 -21.05 -0.02
CA GLN A 3 4.16 -22.14 0.23
C GLN A 3 3.68 -22.16 1.69
N ALA A 4 4.57 -21.98 2.66
CA ALA A 4 4.21 -21.92 4.08
C ALA A 4 3.31 -20.70 4.37
N ALA A 5 3.59 -19.55 3.76
CA ALA A 5 2.77 -18.35 3.86
C ALA A 5 1.36 -18.56 3.27
N ALA A 6 1.28 -19.17 2.08
CA ALA A 6 -0.01 -19.49 1.44
C ALA A 6 -0.82 -20.48 2.28
N PHE A 7 -0.18 -21.53 2.80
CA PHE A 7 -0.81 -22.51 3.68
C PHE A 7 -1.38 -21.85 4.94
N ALA A 8 -0.57 -21.05 5.63
CA ALA A 8 -1.01 -20.37 6.86
C ALA A 8 -2.13 -19.35 6.61
N ASN A 9 -2.09 -18.60 5.51
CA ASN A 9 -3.17 -17.68 5.13
C ASN A 9 -4.49 -18.43 4.85
N GLN A 10 -4.43 -19.53 4.11
CA GLN A 10 -5.61 -20.37 3.85
C GLN A 10 -6.18 -20.99 5.12
N PHE A 11 -5.30 -21.51 6.00
CA PHE A 11 -5.71 -22.03 7.29
C PHE A 11 -6.37 -20.93 8.13
N ALA A 12 -5.76 -19.75 8.25
CA ALA A 12 -6.29 -18.62 9.01
C ALA A 12 -7.69 -18.21 8.52
N ALA A 13 -7.90 -18.20 7.19
CA ALA A 13 -9.19 -17.89 6.58
C ALA A 13 -10.29 -18.90 6.93
N VAL A 14 -9.94 -20.14 7.19
CA VAL A 14 -10.89 -21.16 7.67
C VAL A 14 -11.05 -21.11 9.19
N TYR A 15 -9.93 -20.99 9.90
CA TYR A 15 -9.90 -21.08 11.36
C TYR A 15 -10.65 -19.93 12.05
N LEU A 16 -10.50 -18.71 11.55
CA LEU A 16 -11.12 -17.49 12.11
C LEU A 16 -12.51 -17.17 11.52
N ASN A 17 -13.05 -18.04 10.65
CA ASN A 17 -14.39 -17.89 10.11
C ASN A 17 -15.26 -19.07 10.53
N PHE A 18 -16.17 -18.84 11.46
CA PHE A 18 -17.07 -19.83 12.01
C PHE A 18 -18.45 -19.26 12.32
N ASP A 19 -19.46 -20.14 12.26
CA ASP A 19 -20.84 -19.81 12.57
C ASP A 19 -21.51 -21.05 13.21
N ALA A 20 -22.13 -20.85 14.37
CA ALA A 20 -22.84 -21.90 15.10
C ALA A 20 -24.05 -22.47 14.34
N SER A 21 -24.56 -21.74 13.34
CA SER A 21 -25.63 -22.25 12.47
C SER A 21 -25.15 -23.34 11.48
N ASN A 22 -23.84 -23.42 11.20
CA ASN A 22 -23.27 -24.41 10.28
C ASN A 22 -21.90 -24.94 10.75
N PRO A 23 -21.84 -25.66 11.89
CA PRO A 23 -20.58 -26.12 12.46
C PRO A 23 -19.90 -27.19 11.61
N GLN A 24 -20.64 -28.00 10.85
CA GLN A 24 -20.08 -29.06 10.01
C GLN A 24 -19.25 -28.50 8.86
N GLN A 25 -19.66 -27.40 8.26
CA GLN A 25 -18.90 -26.74 7.20
C GLN A 25 -17.48 -26.36 7.65
N ARG A 26 -17.34 -25.93 8.92
CA ARG A 26 -16.03 -25.62 9.49
C ARG A 26 -15.16 -26.87 9.62
N VAL A 27 -15.71 -27.97 10.10
CA VAL A 27 -15.00 -29.27 10.22
C VAL A 27 -14.45 -29.69 8.87
N ASP A 28 -15.31 -29.71 7.85
CA ASP A 28 -14.93 -30.13 6.51
C ASP A 28 -13.81 -29.24 5.91
N ARG A 29 -13.89 -27.94 6.14
CA ARG A 29 -12.90 -26.99 5.65
C ARG A 29 -11.57 -27.00 6.44
N LEU A 30 -11.58 -27.36 7.73
CA LEU A 30 -10.37 -27.50 8.54
C LEU A 30 -9.62 -28.79 8.26
N LYS A 31 -10.32 -29.86 7.91
CA LYS A 31 -9.74 -31.20 7.73
C LYS A 31 -8.46 -31.25 6.87
N PRO A 32 -8.32 -30.51 5.77
CA PRO A 32 -7.10 -30.52 4.97
C PRO A 32 -5.86 -29.92 5.66
N PHE A 33 -6.06 -29.18 6.73
CA PHE A 33 -4.98 -28.48 7.46
C PHE A 33 -4.54 -29.20 8.72
N LEU A 34 -5.34 -30.14 9.21
CA LEU A 34 -5.13 -30.74 10.53
C LEU A 34 -4.52 -32.15 10.42
N PRO A 35 -3.72 -32.56 11.42
CA PRO A 35 -3.20 -33.90 11.48
C PRO A 35 -4.34 -34.92 11.68
N GLN A 36 -4.09 -36.15 11.28
CA GLN A 36 -5.02 -37.25 11.50
C GLN A 36 -5.30 -37.43 13.00
N GLY A 37 -6.59 -37.52 13.35
CA GLY A 37 -7.03 -37.65 14.75
C GLY A 37 -7.12 -36.34 15.54
N ALA A 38 -6.89 -35.18 14.90
CA ALA A 38 -7.12 -33.90 15.52
C ALA A 38 -8.61 -33.71 15.88
N GLN A 39 -8.86 -32.91 16.93
CA GLN A 39 -10.22 -32.54 17.32
C GLN A 39 -10.93 -31.79 16.17
N GLU A 40 -12.14 -32.22 15.80
CA GLU A 40 -12.87 -31.73 14.63
C GLU A 40 -13.03 -30.20 14.58
N GLN A 41 -13.41 -29.59 15.68
CA GLN A 41 -13.61 -28.13 15.78
C GLN A 41 -12.32 -27.36 16.09
N PHE A 42 -11.23 -28.04 16.36
CA PHE A 42 -9.90 -27.51 16.62
C PHE A 42 -9.87 -26.30 17.57
N GLY A 43 -10.57 -26.45 18.72
CA GLY A 43 -10.58 -25.47 19.81
C GLY A 43 -11.78 -24.52 19.84
N TRP A 44 -12.68 -24.57 18.85
CA TRP A 44 -13.94 -23.83 18.93
C TRP A 44 -14.97 -24.67 19.71
N ASN A 45 -15.75 -24.00 20.54
CA ASN A 45 -16.75 -24.63 21.42
C ASN A 45 -18.14 -24.82 20.76
N GLY A 46 -18.30 -24.44 19.49
CA GLY A 46 -19.54 -24.59 18.72
C GLY A 46 -20.55 -23.44 18.90
N TYR A 47 -20.20 -22.38 19.61
CA TYR A 47 -21.11 -21.25 19.85
C TYR A 47 -20.64 -19.97 19.13
N GLY A 48 -21.61 -19.08 18.89
CA GLY A 48 -21.35 -17.77 18.31
C GLY A 48 -20.94 -17.82 16.85
N ARG A 49 -20.41 -16.70 16.39
CA ARG A 49 -19.88 -16.55 15.02
C ARG A 49 -18.71 -15.57 15.00
N MET A 50 -17.79 -15.77 14.11
CA MET A 50 -16.72 -14.84 13.80
C MET A 50 -16.54 -14.76 12.30
N SER A 51 -16.33 -13.55 11.80
CA SER A 51 -15.95 -13.30 10.41
C SER A 51 -14.70 -12.42 10.39
N ALA A 52 -13.64 -12.95 9.82
CA ALA A 52 -12.36 -12.28 9.66
C ALA A 52 -11.95 -12.27 8.19
N GLY A 53 -11.17 -11.28 7.80
CA GLY A 53 -10.64 -11.09 6.46
C GLY A 53 -9.27 -10.43 6.47
N ALA A 54 -8.84 -9.94 5.30
CA ALA A 54 -7.56 -9.26 5.10
C ALA A 54 -6.36 -10.05 5.65
N PHE A 55 -6.35 -11.36 5.39
CA PHE A 55 -5.27 -12.24 5.85
C PHE A 55 -3.98 -11.95 5.09
N GLN A 56 -2.92 -11.63 5.82
CA GLN A 56 -1.62 -11.34 5.24
C GLN A 56 -0.50 -11.99 6.07
N PHE A 57 0.39 -12.65 5.37
CA PHE A 57 1.64 -13.14 5.96
C PHE A 57 2.48 -11.97 6.45
N THR A 58 2.94 -12.03 7.71
CA THR A 58 3.80 -11.01 8.31
C THR A 58 5.16 -11.53 8.75
N GLY A 59 5.29 -12.83 8.99
CA GLY A 59 6.56 -13.37 9.41
C GLY A 59 6.55 -14.89 9.57
N ILE A 60 7.74 -15.47 9.57
CA ILE A 60 7.98 -16.88 9.86
C ILE A 60 9.16 -17.02 10.79
N ASN A 61 8.98 -17.80 11.83
CA ASN A 61 10.03 -18.22 12.74
C ASN A 61 10.31 -19.70 12.52
N VAL A 62 11.37 -20.02 11.82
CA VAL A 62 11.82 -21.39 11.56
C VAL A 62 12.48 -21.92 12.83
N ARG A 63 11.99 -23.05 13.34
CA ARG A 63 12.51 -23.74 14.53
C ARG A 63 13.57 -24.75 14.16
N ASP A 64 13.29 -25.53 13.12
CA ASP A 64 14.19 -26.55 12.55
C ASP A 64 13.81 -26.82 11.09
N ALA A 65 14.34 -27.91 10.52
CA ALA A 65 14.10 -28.27 9.11
C ALA A 65 12.62 -28.54 8.77
N ASN A 66 11.83 -28.97 9.76
CA ASN A 66 10.45 -29.40 9.58
C ASN A 66 9.42 -28.50 10.27
N ASN A 67 9.85 -27.71 11.28
CA ASN A 67 8.96 -26.97 12.14
C ASN A 67 9.16 -25.47 12.01
N ALA A 68 8.05 -24.74 11.87
CA ALA A 68 8.05 -23.30 11.88
C ALA A 68 6.78 -22.75 12.51
N VAL A 69 6.81 -21.48 12.90
CA VAL A 69 5.65 -20.72 13.33
C VAL A 69 5.45 -19.57 12.36
N VAL A 70 4.32 -19.57 11.68
CA VAL A 70 3.96 -18.52 10.72
C VAL A 70 3.02 -17.54 11.39
N THR A 71 3.29 -16.25 11.23
CA THR A 71 2.42 -15.19 11.72
C THR A 71 1.63 -14.58 10.57
N VAL A 72 0.32 -14.50 10.75
CA VAL A 72 -0.64 -13.96 9.78
C VAL A 72 -1.42 -12.83 10.45
N THR A 73 -1.49 -11.65 9.83
CA THR A 73 -2.43 -10.62 10.25
C THR A 73 -3.84 -10.98 9.79
N TYR A 74 -4.82 -10.52 10.53
CA TYR A 74 -6.23 -10.59 10.14
C TYR A 74 -6.98 -9.34 10.62
N GLN A 75 -8.15 -9.11 10.04
CA GLN A 75 -9.08 -8.08 10.47
C GLN A 75 -10.44 -8.69 10.75
N ALA A 76 -11.00 -8.41 11.93
CA ALA A 76 -12.35 -8.79 12.32
C ALA A 76 -13.12 -7.54 12.74
N GLY A 77 -14.08 -7.11 11.91
CA GLY A 77 -14.70 -5.80 12.05
C GLY A 77 -13.66 -4.67 11.95
N SER A 78 -13.62 -3.79 12.95
CA SER A 78 -12.63 -2.70 13.04
C SER A 78 -11.30 -3.10 13.71
N ARG A 79 -11.18 -4.33 14.21
CA ARG A 79 -10.00 -4.77 14.97
C ARG A 79 -9.04 -5.57 14.09
N ARG A 80 -7.76 -5.24 14.17
CA ARG A 80 -6.68 -6.05 13.62
C ARG A 80 -6.07 -6.91 14.73
N GLY A 81 -5.56 -8.06 14.34
CA GLY A 81 -4.85 -8.96 15.22
C GLY A 81 -3.88 -9.83 14.44
N LEU A 82 -3.11 -10.62 15.17
CA LEU A 82 -2.16 -11.57 14.62
C LEU A 82 -2.61 -12.99 15.00
N LEU A 83 -2.47 -13.93 14.08
CA LEU A 83 -2.61 -15.35 14.32
C LEU A 83 -1.24 -16.01 14.17
N SER A 84 -0.76 -16.62 15.22
CA SER A 84 0.44 -17.44 15.24
C SER A 84 0.07 -18.88 14.92
N VAL A 85 0.53 -19.40 13.78
CA VAL A 85 0.19 -20.72 13.25
C VAL A 85 1.42 -21.62 13.28
N PRO A 86 1.50 -22.59 14.21
CA PRO A 86 2.57 -23.59 14.21
C PRO A 86 2.32 -24.59 13.07
N ILE A 87 3.34 -24.81 12.26
CA ILE A 87 3.27 -25.71 11.11
C ILE A 87 4.41 -26.74 11.14
N TYR A 88 4.09 -27.92 10.65
CA TYR A 88 5.05 -28.97 10.35
C TYR A 88 5.08 -29.24 8.84
N TYR A 89 6.27 -29.48 8.31
CA TYR A 89 6.50 -29.83 6.91
C TYR A 89 7.22 -31.17 6.83
N ASP A 90 6.63 -32.15 6.13
CA ASP A 90 7.17 -33.51 5.99
C ASP A 90 8.13 -33.69 4.81
N GLY A 91 8.47 -32.60 4.11
CA GLY A 91 9.23 -32.59 2.85
C GLY A 91 8.35 -32.46 1.60
N SER A 92 7.03 -32.65 1.73
CA SER A 92 6.06 -32.53 0.62
C SER A 92 4.83 -31.70 0.97
N LYS A 93 4.33 -31.80 2.20
CA LYS A 93 3.05 -31.23 2.64
C LYS A 93 3.21 -30.53 3.98
N PHE A 94 2.34 -29.55 4.20
CA PHE A 94 2.22 -28.86 5.48
C PHE A 94 1.03 -29.39 6.27
N VAL A 95 1.12 -29.31 7.59
CA VAL A 95 0.03 -29.53 8.52
C VAL A 95 0.18 -28.56 9.69
N VAL A 96 -0.94 -28.12 10.28
CA VAL A 96 -0.89 -27.35 11.53
C VAL A 96 -0.53 -28.32 12.67
N SER A 97 0.62 -28.10 13.29
CA SER A 97 1.18 -29.03 14.26
C SER A 97 0.61 -28.88 15.67
N GLU A 98 0.08 -27.70 16.00
CA GLU A 98 -0.49 -27.38 17.30
C GLU A 98 -1.55 -26.28 17.19
N ARG A 99 -2.32 -26.04 18.26
CA ARG A 99 -3.33 -24.98 18.28
C ARG A 99 -2.69 -23.61 18.06
N PRO A 100 -3.22 -22.80 17.15
CA PRO A 100 -2.73 -21.46 16.89
C PRO A 100 -3.02 -20.52 18.07
N GLY A 101 -2.19 -19.48 18.19
CA GLY A 101 -2.37 -18.44 19.20
C GLY A 101 -2.84 -17.12 18.59
N LEU A 102 -3.80 -16.47 19.24
CA LEU A 102 -4.16 -15.10 18.93
C LEU A 102 -3.21 -14.15 19.66
N LEU A 103 -2.67 -13.19 18.93
CA LEU A 103 -1.76 -12.17 19.46
C LEU A 103 -2.32 -10.78 19.13
N PRO A 104 -2.08 -9.78 19.98
CA PRO A 104 -2.44 -8.41 19.68
C PRO A 104 -1.61 -7.87 18.50
N ASP A 105 -2.22 -7.02 17.67
CA ASP A 105 -1.48 -6.22 16.70
C ASP A 105 -0.73 -5.12 17.45
N SER A 106 0.57 -4.96 17.17
CA SER A 106 1.42 -3.94 17.78
C SER A 106 1.14 -2.51 17.26
N GLY A 107 0.24 -2.39 16.29
CA GLY A 107 -0.03 -1.12 15.62
C GLY A 107 1.09 -0.68 14.66
N PRO A 108 0.97 0.50 14.08
CA PRO A 108 2.00 1.04 13.18
C PRO A 108 3.27 1.40 13.94
N ALA A 109 4.41 1.29 13.27
CA ALA A 109 5.67 1.77 13.82
C ALA A 109 5.63 3.30 14.04
N GLY A 110 6.28 3.77 15.09
CA GLY A 110 6.50 5.21 15.28
C GLY A 110 7.44 5.74 14.20
N LEU A 111 7.03 6.81 13.51
CA LEU A 111 7.88 7.48 12.54
C LEU A 111 8.85 8.41 13.28
N PRO A 112 10.17 8.29 13.11
CA PRO A 112 11.12 9.23 13.68
C PRO A 112 10.87 10.65 13.17
N ALA A 113 11.09 11.66 14.02
CA ALA A 113 11.05 13.04 13.60
C ALA A 113 12.25 13.33 12.68
N VAL A 114 11.96 13.82 11.48
CA VAL A 114 12.98 14.26 10.53
C VAL A 114 12.83 15.75 10.33
N ALA A 115 13.94 16.50 10.48
CA ALA A 115 13.94 17.93 10.24
C ALA A 115 13.60 18.23 8.77
N ASP A 116 12.84 19.30 8.55
CA ASP A 116 12.62 19.78 7.19
C ASP A 116 13.93 20.34 6.62
N PRO A 117 14.23 20.12 5.35
CA PRO A 117 15.44 20.68 4.74
C PRO A 117 15.34 22.21 4.64
N ASP A 118 16.49 22.87 4.71
CA ASP A 118 16.58 24.29 4.34
C ASP A 118 16.15 24.43 2.86
N ARG A 119 15.29 25.42 2.59
CA ARG A 119 14.61 25.58 1.29
C ARG A 119 15.25 26.67 0.44
N ASP A 120 15.45 26.37 -0.83
CA ASP A 120 15.85 27.31 -1.87
C ASP A 120 14.60 27.96 -2.51
N SER A 121 14.06 28.98 -1.84
CA SER A 121 12.83 29.66 -2.25
C SER A 121 12.91 30.33 -3.64
N ALA A 122 14.10 30.71 -4.08
CA ALA A 122 14.29 31.30 -5.40
C ALA A 122 14.06 30.22 -6.47
N THR A 123 14.70 29.06 -6.32
CA THR A 123 14.52 27.95 -7.25
C THR A 123 13.11 27.37 -7.20
N GLU A 124 12.46 27.33 -6.01
CA GLU A 124 11.04 26.93 -5.89
C GLU A 124 10.11 27.83 -6.71
N THR A 125 10.36 29.13 -6.68
CA THR A 125 9.57 30.11 -7.45
C THR A 125 9.76 29.94 -8.95
N GLU A 126 10.98 29.65 -9.40
CA GLU A 126 11.25 29.37 -10.82
C GLU A 126 10.62 28.07 -11.30
N LEU A 127 10.65 27.02 -10.47
CA LEU A 127 10.16 25.69 -10.81
C LEU A 127 8.62 25.56 -10.80
N ARG A 128 7.94 26.25 -9.91
CA ARG A 128 6.50 26.09 -9.70
C ARG A 128 5.67 26.17 -10.99
N PRO A 129 5.79 27.18 -11.86
CA PRO A 129 4.99 27.23 -13.09
C PRO A 129 5.33 26.13 -14.09
N GLN A 130 6.60 25.68 -14.10
CA GLN A 130 7.04 24.61 -14.98
C GLN A 130 6.53 23.24 -14.51
N LEU A 131 6.59 22.98 -13.21
CA LEU A 131 6.06 21.74 -12.62
C LEU A 131 4.54 21.69 -12.69
N GLU A 132 3.84 22.82 -12.59
CA GLU A 132 2.40 22.86 -12.80
C GLU A 132 2.04 22.46 -14.23
N GLY A 133 2.76 22.98 -15.23
CA GLY A 133 2.61 22.58 -16.64
C GLY A 133 2.94 21.11 -16.85
N PHE A 134 4.04 20.65 -16.29
CA PHE A 134 4.45 19.25 -16.33
C PHE A 134 3.36 18.31 -15.78
N PHE A 135 2.85 18.57 -14.57
CA PHE A 135 1.84 17.70 -13.95
C PHE A 135 0.50 17.75 -14.68
N LYS A 136 0.13 18.87 -15.35
CA LYS A 136 -1.03 18.91 -16.24
C LYS A 136 -0.86 17.98 -17.44
N ALA A 137 0.29 18.06 -18.12
CA ALA A 137 0.60 17.17 -19.23
C ALA A 137 0.73 15.71 -18.80
N TYR A 138 1.30 15.48 -17.61
CA TYR A 138 1.43 14.15 -17.00
C TYR A 138 0.07 13.52 -16.68
N ALA A 139 -0.88 14.30 -16.18
CA ALA A 139 -2.25 13.85 -15.95
C ALA A 139 -2.97 13.48 -17.25
N ALA A 140 -2.79 14.30 -18.28
CA ALA A 140 -3.42 14.08 -19.59
C ALA A 140 -2.80 12.90 -20.36
N GLY A 141 -1.54 12.54 -20.08
CA GLY A 141 -0.78 11.55 -20.86
C GLY A 141 -0.36 12.09 -22.22
N ASP A 142 -0.40 13.42 -22.42
CA ASP A 142 -0.03 14.05 -23.69
C ASP A 142 1.49 14.08 -23.88
N GLN A 143 2.00 13.14 -24.67
CA GLN A 143 3.43 13.00 -24.95
C GLN A 143 4.05 14.21 -25.63
N VAL A 144 3.29 14.94 -26.43
CA VAL A 144 3.79 16.16 -27.12
C VAL A 144 3.97 17.28 -26.12
N ASP A 145 3.01 17.47 -25.23
CA ASP A 145 3.13 18.47 -24.17
C ASP A 145 4.18 18.08 -23.12
N LEU A 146 4.29 16.79 -22.74
CA LEU A 146 5.30 16.30 -21.81
C LEU A 146 6.74 16.60 -22.29
N GLN A 147 7.01 16.47 -23.59
CA GLN A 147 8.33 16.77 -24.19
C GLN A 147 8.79 18.22 -23.98
N ARG A 148 7.89 19.14 -23.65
CA ARG A 148 8.25 20.54 -23.35
C ARG A 148 8.83 20.73 -21.94
N TYR A 149 8.62 19.73 -21.07
CA TYR A 149 8.97 19.78 -19.65
C TYR A 149 10.01 18.76 -19.24
N VAL A 150 10.27 17.75 -20.08
CA VAL A 150 11.27 16.72 -19.78
C VAL A 150 12.60 17.02 -20.46
N ALA A 151 13.69 16.49 -19.91
CA ALA A 151 15.00 16.63 -20.49
C ALA A 151 15.13 15.84 -21.82
N ASN A 152 16.07 16.25 -22.67
CA ASN A 152 16.27 15.60 -23.96
C ASN A 152 16.57 14.10 -23.80
N GLY A 153 15.81 13.28 -24.54
CA GLY A 153 15.95 11.82 -24.52
C GLY A 153 15.24 11.13 -23.35
N VAL A 154 14.57 11.89 -22.49
CA VAL A 154 13.76 11.34 -21.40
C VAL A 154 12.32 11.12 -21.90
N THR A 155 11.79 9.94 -21.61
CA THR A 155 10.37 9.61 -21.83
C THR A 155 9.70 9.34 -20.49
N VAL A 156 8.57 10.01 -20.25
CA VAL A 156 7.76 9.84 -19.05
C VAL A 156 6.35 9.46 -19.50
N GLU A 157 5.85 8.33 -19.00
CA GLU A 157 4.46 7.93 -19.23
C GLU A 157 3.55 8.67 -18.26
N GLY A 158 2.40 9.15 -18.73
CA GLY A 158 1.39 9.86 -17.95
C GLY A 158 0.21 8.97 -17.54
N PHE A 159 -0.83 9.59 -17.01
CA PHE A 159 -2.04 8.91 -16.53
C PHE A 159 -3.16 8.77 -17.59
N ASP A 160 -2.93 9.19 -18.83
CA ASP A 160 -3.89 9.09 -19.95
C ASP A 160 -5.30 9.64 -19.61
N GLY A 161 -5.35 10.72 -18.84
CA GLY A 161 -6.58 11.37 -18.43
C GLY A 161 -7.33 10.68 -17.28
N ALA A 162 -6.77 9.62 -16.67
CA ALA A 162 -7.37 8.96 -15.51
C ALA A 162 -7.46 9.89 -14.28
N LEU A 163 -6.57 10.87 -14.20
CA LEU A 163 -6.51 11.88 -13.16
C LEU A 163 -6.48 13.28 -13.78
N THR A 164 -6.85 14.29 -13.01
CA THR A 164 -6.71 15.70 -13.40
C THR A 164 -5.96 16.43 -12.30
N LEU A 165 -5.02 17.30 -12.66
CA LEU A 165 -4.34 18.14 -11.68
C LEU A 165 -5.32 19.18 -11.12
N ALA A 166 -5.69 19.04 -9.85
CA ALA A 166 -6.49 20.04 -9.16
C ALA A 166 -5.61 21.18 -8.64
N GLN A 167 -4.44 20.86 -8.08
CA GLN A 167 -3.53 21.86 -7.49
C GLN A 167 -2.11 21.33 -7.38
N LEU A 168 -1.11 22.15 -7.69
CA LEU A 168 0.27 21.99 -7.21
C LEU A 168 0.38 22.71 -5.85
N LYS A 169 0.30 21.92 -4.75
CA LYS A 169 0.20 22.44 -3.38
C LYS A 169 1.52 23.01 -2.88
N ASP A 170 2.59 22.21 -3.00
CA ASP A 170 3.91 22.63 -2.54
C ASP A 170 5.01 22.13 -3.50
N VAL A 171 6.11 22.86 -3.51
CA VAL A 171 7.35 22.51 -4.20
C VAL A 171 8.48 22.77 -3.22
N VAL A 172 9.18 21.76 -2.82
CA VAL A 172 10.29 21.82 -1.87
C VAL A 172 11.60 21.55 -2.59
N VAL A 173 12.47 22.54 -2.64
CA VAL A 173 13.82 22.43 -3.19
C VAL A 173 14.81 22.60 -2.06
N PRO A 174 15.53 21.55 -1.62
CA PRO A 174 16.58 21.70 -0.63
C PRO A 174 17.69 22.65 -1.12
N VAL A 175 18.25 23.46 -0.23
CA VAL A 175 19.43 24.27 -0.55
C VAL A 175 20.55 23.36 -1.10
N GLY A 176 21.18 23.79 -2.18
CA GLY A 176 22.26 23.04 -2.83
C GLY A 176 22.79 23.77 -4.05
N GLU A 177 23.88 23.26 -4.62
CA GLU A 177 24.53 23.80 -5.79
C GLU A 177 24.40 22.84 -6.98
N GLY A 178 24.55 23.34 -8.21
CA GLY A 178 24.56 22.56 -9.42
C GLY A 178 23.33 22.74 -10.30
N SER A 179 23.45 22.23 -11.54
CA SER A 179 22.39 22.28 -12.55
C SER A 179 21.34 21.19 -12.35
N THR A 180 21.66 20.11 -11.66
CA THR A 180 20.73 19.02 -11.34
C THR A 180 20.32 19.10 -9.87
N ARG A 181 19.02 19.03 -9.61
CA ARG A 181 18.46 19.15 -8.26
C ARG A 181 17.39 18.06 -8.02
N GLU A 182 17.35 17.56 -6.81
CA GLU A 182 16.19 16.78 -6.33
C GLU A 182 15.14 17.72 -5.75
N VAL A 183 13.90 17.53 -6.16
CA VAL A 183 12.75 18.36 -5.79
C VAL A 183 11.63 17.47 -5.32
N THR A 184 10.96 17.88 -4.24
CA THR A 184 9.71 17.24 -3.84
C THR A 184 8.53 18.13 -4.24
N ALA A 185 7.58 17.58 -4.97
CA ALA A 185 6.35 18.25 -5.33
C ALA A 185 5.15 17.58 -4.67
N VAL A 186 4.28 18.35 -4.02
CA VAL A 186 3.02 17.87 -3.47
C VAL A 186 1.91 18.36 -4.37
N VAL A 187 1.15 17.42 -4.93
CA VAL A 187 0.05 17.69 -5.85
C VAL A 187 -1.25 17.14 -5.32
N VAL A 188 -2.36 17.79 -5.68
CA VAL A 188 -3.70 17.28 -5.45
C VAL A 188 -4.28 16.86 -6.80
N TRP A 189 -4.57 15.57 -6.93
CA TRP A 189 -5.26 15.01 -8.07
C TRP A 189 -6.76 15.02 -7.83
N ALA A 190 -7.52 15.47 -8.82
CA ALA A 190 -8.94 15.16 -8.88
C ALA A 190 -9.14 13.81 -9.54
N VAL A 191 -9.82 12.91 -8.83
CA VAL A 191 -10.21 11.59 -9.34
C VAL A 191 -11.60 11.73 -9.93
N SER A 192 -11.73 11.47 -11.22
CA SER A 192 -13.06 11.41 -11.86
C SER A 192 -13.84 10.25 -11.26
N SER A 193 -14.90 10.54 -10.53
CA SER A 193 -15.86 9.51 -10.11
C SER A 193 -16.42 8.89 -11.40
N GLY A 194 -16.14 7.61 -11.65
CA GLY A 194 -16.53 6.93 -12.88
C GLY A 194 -18.00 7.17 -13.22
N SER A 195 -18.25 7.55 -14.45
CA SER A 195 -19.51 7.56 -15.23
C SER A 195 -20.83 7.61 -14.45
N GLY A 196 -21.01 8.59 -13.60
CA GLY A 196 -22.32 8.99 -13.10
C GLY A 196 -22.65 10.39 -13.63
N THR A 197 -23.68 10.54 -14.44
CA THR A 197 -24.22 11.81 -14.92
C THR A 197 -24.89 12.64 -13.82
N ALA A 198 -24.53 12.42 -12.56
CA ALA A 198 -25.04 13.20 -11.44
C ALA A 198 -24.40 14.59 -11.43
N THR A 199 -25.21 15.62 -11.60
CA THR A 199 -24.75 17.00 -11.40
C THR A 199 -24.22 17.14 -9.97
N PRO A 200 -23.00 17.67 -9.78
CA PRO A 200 -22.45 17.86 -8.43
C PRO A 200 -23.38 18.73 -7.60
N ARG A 201 -23.77 18.25 -6.43
CA ARG A 201 -24.56 19.01 -5.45
C ARG A 201 -23.59 19.49 -4.37
N THR A 202 -23.63 20.79 -4.11
CA THR A 202 -22.69 21.43 -3.15
C THR A 202 -22.88 20.98 -1.72
N ASP A 203 -24.02 20.38 -1.39
CA ASP A 203 -24.41 19.90 -0.06
C ASP A 203 -24.17 18.39 0.15
N ASP A 204 -23.79 17.66 -0.90
CA ASP A 204 -23.53 16.20 -0.82
C ASP A 204 -22.05 15.91 -1.14
N PRO A 205 -21.23 15.61 -0.10
CA PRO A 205 -19.81 15.29 -0.29
C PRO A 205 -19.56 14.12 -1.25
N ALA A 206 -20.48 13.17 -1.38
CA ALA A 206 -20.32 12.02 -2.26
C ALA A 206 -20.40 12.38 -3.75
N THR A 207 -20.96 13.55 -4.10
CA THR A 207 -21.07 14.04 -5.47
C THR A 207 -19.92 14.97 -5.88
N GLN A 208 -19.06 15.36 -4.92
CA GLN A 208 -17.90 16.18 -5.20
C GLN A 208 -16.75 15.32 -5.78
N PRO A 209 -15.91 15.87 -6.67
CA PRO A 209 -14.74 15.14 -7.14
C PRO A 209 -13.80 14.83 -5.97
N ALA A 210 -13.41 13.57 -5.86
CA ALA A 210 -12.46 13.15 -4.83
C ALA A 210 -11.08 13.79 -5.11
N GLY A 211 -10.48 14.39 -4.08
CA GLY A 211 -9.13 14.92 -4.14
C GLY A 211 -8.15 13.97 -3.45
N LEU A 212 -7.07 13.59 -4.13
CA LEU A 212 -5.97 12.82 -3.54
C LEU A 212 -4.71 13.66 -3.52
N GLU A 213 -4.21 13.96 -2.31
CA GLU A 213 -2.92 14.60 -2.13
C GLU A 213 -1.81 13.57 -2.20
N GLN A 214 -0.85 13.78 -3.12
CA GLN A 214 0.28 12.89 -3.33
C GLN A 214 1.58 13.67 -3.46
N ALA A 215 2.69 13.05 -3.04
CA ALA A 215 4.01 13.63 -3.12
C ALA A 215 4.88 12.87 -4.13
N TYR A 216 5.61 13.61 -4.94
CA TYR A 216 6.54 13.10 -5.95
C TYR A 216 7.93 13.65 -5.70
N ARG A 217 8.93 12.81 -5.88
CA ARG A 217 10.32 13.21 -6.01
C ARG A 217 10.67 13.31 -7.47
N LEU A 218 11.19 14.46 -7.86
CA LEU A 218 11.62 14.72 -9.21
C LEU A 218 13.12 15.00 -9.20
N THR A 219 13.82 14.47 -10.21
CA THR A 219 15.13 14.99 -10.58
C THR A 219 14.89 16.01 -11.68
N VAL A 220 15.40 17.24 -11.50
CA VAL A 220 15.28 18.32 -12.47
C VAL A 220 16.64 18.84 -12.86
N GLU A 221 16.84 19.19 -14.14
CA GLU A 221 18.06 19.75 -14.67
C GLU A 221 17.81 21.14 -15.26
N LYS A 222 18.73 22.09 -15.01
CA LYS A 222 18.67 23.44 -15.60
C LYS A 222 19.50 23.49 -16.87
N GLN A 223 18.85 23.66 -18.01
CA GLN A 223 19.47 23.80 -19.33
C GLN A 223 19.02 25.12 -19.96
N GLY A 224 19.97 25.96 -20.37
CA GLY A 224 19.66 27.23 -21.04
C GLY A 224 18.78 28.18 -20.21
N GLY A 225 18.88 28.13 -18.89
CA GLY A 225 18.10 28.96 -17.97
C GLY A 225 16.68 28.41 -17.65
N LYS A 226 16.31 27.28 -18.22
CA LYS A 226 15.01 26.61 -17.97
C LYS A 226 15.25 25.25 -17.28
N TRP A 227 14.33 24.87 -16.41
CA TRP A 227 14.33 23.59 -15.72
C TRP A 227 13.57 22.53 -16.52
N PHE A 228 14.11 21.30 -16.56
CA PHE A 228 13.52 20.14 -17.21
C PHE A 228 13.50 18.96 -16.25
N VAL A 229 12.47 18.14 -16.33
CA VAL A 229 12.33 16.93 -15.52
C VAL A 229 13.10 15.78 -16.16
N GLU A 230 14.02 15.18 -15.44
CA GLU A 230 14.76 14.00 -15.85
C GLU A 230 14.13 12.70 -15.35
N ALA A 231 13.56 12.74 -14.13
CA ALA A 231 12.95 11.56 -13.53
C ALA A 231 11.79 11.96 -12.60
N VAL A 232 10.79 11.07 -12.52
CA VAL A 232 9.65 11.17 -11.61
C VAL A 232 9.53 9.88 -10.81
N GLN A 233 9.43 9.99 -9.51
CA GLN A 233 9.27 8.86 -8.59
C GLN A 233 8.27 9.24 -7.48
N GLY A 234 7.67 8.24 -6.83
CA GLY A 234 6.97 8.49 -5.58
C GLY A 234 7.93 9.09 -4.56
N ALA A 235 7.48 10.11 -3.83
CA ALA A 235 8.32 10.70 -2.81
C ALA A 235 8.64 9.66 -1.74
N SER A 236 9.91 9.58 -1.36
CA SER A 236 10.38 8.81 -0.23
C SER A 236 11.17 9.74 0.68
N ARG A 237 10.80 9.78 1.96
CA ARG A 237 11.59 10.46 2.98
C ARG A 237 12.34 9.37 3.74
N PRO A 238 13.66 9.23 3.58
CA PRO A 238 14.41 8.29 4.37
C PRO A 238 14.32 8.71 5.84
N VAL A 239 13.92 7.79 6.68
CA VAL A 239 13.91 7.91 8.13
C VAL A 239 14.95 6.91 8.64
N GLY A 240 16.05 7.37 9.14
CA GLY A 240 17.13 6.54 9.63
C GLY A 240 17.82 7.17 10.82
#